data_3113a2cde8d413888c50f8368d5f1aae
#
_entry.id   3113a2cde8d413888c50f8368d5f1aae
#
_cell.length_a   1.000
_cell.length_b   1.000
_cell.length_c   1.000
_cell.angle_alpha   90.00
_cell.angle_beta   90.00
_cell.angle_gamma   90.00
#
_symmetry.space_group_name_H-M   'P 1'
#
loop_
_entity.id
_entity.type
_entity.pdbx_description
1 polymer ?
#
loop_
_entity_poly.entity_id
_entity_poly.type
_entity_poly.pdbx_seq_one_letter_code
_entity_poly.pdbx_strand_id
1 'polypeptide(L)'
;KNEIIDIFARLGFSIAEGPEIEDDWHVFSALNFAEDHPARDMQDTFFIEAHPDIVLRTHTSSVQTRVMEVSQPPIRIICPGRVYRNEAISYRAHCFFHQVEALYVDKDVSFTDLKQVLLLFAKEMFGEDTKIRLRPSYFPFTEPSAEMDISCNICGGKGCPFCKHTG
;
A
#
# COMPACT_ATOMS: atom_id res chain seq x y z
N LYS A 1 -8.25 -5.49 9.86
CA LYS A 1 -6.84 -5.86 9.81
C LYS A 1 -6.70 -7.39 9.78
N ASN A 2 -7.24 -8.11 10.77
CA ASN A 2 -7.07 -9.56 10.89
C ASN A 2 -7.61 -10.32 9.67
N GLU A 3 -8.78 -9.95 9.17
CA GLU A 3 -9.38 -10.56 7.98
C GLU A 3 -8.46 -10.46 6.74
N ILE A 4 -7.85 -9.29 6.49
CA ILE A 4 -6.87 -9.11 5.41
C ILE A 4 -5.65 -10.02 5.63
N ILE A 5 -5.14 -10.06 6.85
CA ILE A 5 -4.01 -10.93 7.21
C ILE A 5 -4.34 -12.40 6.91
N ASP A 6 -5.52 -12.86 7.31
CA ASP A 6 -5.96 -14.25 7.12
C ASP A 6 -6.09 -14.61 5.63
N ILE A 7 -6.59 -13.67 4.80
CA ILE A 7 -6.66 -13.84 3.35
C ILE A 7 -5.25 -14.05 2.77
N PHE A 8 -4.33 -13.14 3.07
CA PHE A 8 -2.97 -13.21 2.53
C PHE A 8 -2.16 -14.38 3.09
N ALA A 9 -2.40 -14.79 4.35
CA ALA A 9 -1.79 -16.00 4.91
C ALA A 9 -2.19 -17.26 4.12
N ARG A 10 -3.46 -17.39 3.71
CA ARG A 10 -3.91 -18.48 2.83
C ARG A 10 -3.26 -18.43 1.44
N LEU A 11 -2.83 -17.26 1.00
CA LEU A 11 -2.08 -17.06 -0.24
C LEU A 11 -0.57 -17.29 -0.07
N GLY A 12 -0.11 -17.70 1.10
CA GLY A 12 1.30 -17.99 1.38
C GLY A 12 2.15 -16.76 1.70
N PHE A 13 1.52 -15.63 2.06
CA PHE A 13 2.26 -14.46 2.54
C PHE A 13 2.50 -14.56 4.05
N SER A 14 3.70 -14.21 4.48
CA SER A 14 4.05 -14.01 5.89
C SER A 14 3.91 -12.53 6.28
N ILE A 15 3.80 -12.26 7.58
CA ILE A 15 3.72 -10.90 8.09
C ILE A 15 5.14 -10.38 8.33
N ALA A 16 5.43 -9.17 7.88
CA ALA A 16 6.60 -8.40 8.26
C ALA A 16 6.17 -7.12 8.97
N GLU A 17 6.82 -6.81 10.08
CA GLU A 17 6.58 -5.60 10.87
C GLU A 17 7.85 -4.76 10.94
N GLY A 18 7.70 -3.46 11.11
CA GLY A 18 8.80 -2.50 11.23
C GLY A 18 8.40 -1.28 12.05
N PRO A 19 9.35 -0.41 12.37
CA PRO A 19 9.12 0.75 13.22
C PRO A 19 8.17 1.78 12.57
N GLU A 20 7.46 2.54 13.41
CA GLU A 20 6.64 3.68 12.96
C GLU A 20 7.48 4.96 12.81
N ILE A 21 8.57 5.05 13.58
CA ILE A 21 9.57 6.13 13.47
C ILE A 21 10.68 5.62 12.56
N GLU A 22 10.94 6.32 11.47
CA GLU A 22 11.84 5.88 10.41
C GLU A 22 12.79 7.00 9.99
N ASP A 23 13.88 6.61 9.35
CA ASP A 23 14.76 7.53 8.66
C ASP A 23 14.29 7.82 7.22
N ASP A 24 14.81 8.91 6.65
CA ASP A 24 14.51 9.32 5.28
C ASP A 24 14.84 8.23 4.24
N TRP A 25 15.92 7.47 4.47
CA TRP A 25 16.34 6.44 3.53
C TRP A 25 15.23 5.40 3.29
N HIS A 26 14.71 4.82 4.37
CA HIS A 26 13.71 3.76 4.26
C HIS A 26 12.33 4.27 3.81
N VAL A 27 12.01 5.54 4.11
CA VAL A 27 10.69 6.09 3.74
C VAL A 27 10.70 6.64 2.32
N PHE A 28 11.81 7.22 1.85
CA PHE A 28 11.83 7.95 0.58
C PHE A 28 12.94 7.52 -0.36
N SER A 29 14.21 7.62 0.06
CA SER A 29 15.35 7.49 -0.86
C SER A 29 15.45 6.10 -1.47
N ALA A 30 15.28 5.04 -0.68
CA ALA A 30 15.30 3.65 -1.15
C ALA A 30 14.11 3.32 -2.07
N LEU A 31 13.05 4.13 -2.03
CA LEU A 31 11.85 3.99 -2.85
C LEU A 31 11.85 4.94 -4.06
N ASN A 32 13.03 5.46 -4.43
CA ASN A 32 13.20 6.31 -5.61
C ASN A 32 12.39 7.63 -5.57
N PHE A 33 12.08 8.14 -4.38
CA PHE A 33 11.55 9.50 -4.26
C PHE A 33 12.68 10.51 -4.45
N ALA A 34 12.52 11.44 -5.38
CA ALA A 34 13.47 12.52 -5.59
C ALA A 34 13.58 13.42 -4.35
N GLU A 35 14.72 14.11 -4.18
CA GLU A 35 14.95 15.00 -3.02
C GLU A 35 13.93 16.13 -2.93
N ASP A 36 13.46 16.63 -4.07
CA ASP A 36 12.47 17.70 -4.21
C ASP A 36 11.02 17.17 -4.36
N HIS A 37 10.79 15.88 -4.10
CA HIS A 37 9.46 15.30 -4.24
C HIS A 37 8.50 15.88 -3.19
N PRO A 38 7.27 16.32 -3.55
CA PRO A 38 6.33 16.96 -2.62
C PRO A 38 6.00 16.12 -1.37
N ALA A 39 6.01 14.79 -1.47
CA ALA A 39 5.76 13.92 -0.32
C ALA A 39 6.81 14.04 0.80
N ARG A 40 7.99 14.62 0.51
CA ARG A 40 9.04 14.93 1.50
C ARG A 40 8.81 16.28 2.19
N ASP A 41 7.81 17.06 1.77
CA ASP A 41 7.50 18.34 2.38
C ASP A 41 6.91 18.17 3.79
N MET A 42 7.22 19.10 4.67
CA MET A 42 6.63 19.19 6.01
C MET A 42 5.10 19.34 6.00
N GLN A 43 4.51 19.70 4.88
CA GLN A 43 3.06 19.75 4.70
C GLN A 43 2.41 18.36 4.66
N ASP A 44 3.15 17.35 4.19
CA ASP A 44 2.63 15.99 4.02
C ASP A 44 3.25 14.97 4.99
N THR A 45 4.38 15.30 5.63
CA THR A 45 5.16 14.40 6.50
C THR A 45 5.36 14.99 7.89
N PHE A 46 5.22 14.16 8.94
CA PHE A 46 5.61 14.52 10.29
C PHE A 46 7.09 14.22 10.53
N PHE A 47 7.90 15.25 10.69
CA PHE A 47 9.29 15.15 11.08
C PHE A 47 9.42 15.13 12.60
N ILE A 48 10.31 14.30 13.12
CA ILE A 48 10.65 14.22 14.55
C ILE A 48 11.97 14.95 14.80
N GLU A 49 12.94 14.72 13.94
CA GLU A 49 14.25 15.33 13.97
C GLU A 49 14.67 15.78 12.57
N ALA A 50 15.32 16.94 12.48
CA ALA A 50 15.77 17.47 11.19
C ALA A 50 17.11 16.89 10.72
N HIS A 51 17.97 16.41 11.66
CA HIS A 51 19.31 15.89 11.34
C HIS A 51 19.70 14.74 12.28
N PRO A 52 19.74 13.49 11.79
CA PRO A 52 19.25 13.03 10.47
C PRO A 52 17.74 13.20 10.35
N ASP A 53 17.23 13.24 9.14
CA ASP A 53 15.79 13.36 8.90
C ASP A 53 15.07 12.12 9.43
N ILE A 54 14.41 12.28 10.57
CA ILE A 54 13.63 11.23 11.22
C ILE A 54 12.16 11.60 11.14
N VAL A 55 11.36 10.69 10.62
CA VAL A 55 9.95 10.92 10.30
C VAL A 55 9.03 9.86 10.90
N LEU A 56 7.74 10.19 11.04
CA LEU A 56 6.71 9.16 11.14
C LEU A 56 6.43 8.63 9.72
N ARG A 57 6.50 7.31 9.54
CA ARG A 57 6.36 6.69 8.21
C ARG A 57 5.02 7.06 7.56
N THR A 58 5.07 7.46 6.30
CA THR A 58 3.90 7.87 5.50
C THR A 58 3.23 6.69 4.79
N HIS A 59 3.88 5.54 4.76
CA HIS A 59 3.43 4.26 4.19
C HIS A 59 4.17 3.09 4.84
N THR A 60 3.73 1.87 4.60
CA THR A 60 4.38 0.66 5.14
C THR A 60 5.45 0.08 4.21
N SER A 61 5.76 0.75 3.08
CA SER A 61 6.82 0.34 2.15
C SER A 61 8.22 0.36 2.79
N SER A 62 8.43 1.16 3.84
CA SER A 62 9.68 1.15 4.63
C SER A 62 9.99 -0.24 5.21
N VAL A 63 8.96 -1.00 5.57
CA VAL A 63 9.12 -2.40 6.02
C VAL A 63 9.60 -3.29 4.89
N GLN A 64 9.09 -3.09 3.66
CA GLN A 64 9.54 -3.84 2.48
C GLN A 64 11.03 -3.57 2.22
N THR A 65 11.46 -2.30 2.29
CA THR A 65 12.86 -1.90 2.16
C THR A 65 13.75 -2.64 3.16
N ARG A 66 13.37 -2.62 4.45
CA ARG A 66 14.11 -3.32 5.51
C ARG A 66 14.21 -4.83 5.28
N VAL A 67 13.14 -5.46 4.82
CA VAL A 67 13.15 -6.89 4.50
C VAL A 67 14.09 -7.18 3.33
N MET A 68 14.06 -6.36 2.28
CA MET A 68 14.92 -6.53 1.11
C MET A 68 16.42 -6.33 1.42
N GLU A 69 16.76 -5.52 2.42
CA GLU A 69 18.15 -5.34 2.86
C GLU A 69 18.76 -6.59 3.50
N VAL A 70 17.93 -7.42 4.15
CA VAL A 70 18.41 -8.56 4.95
C VAL A 70 17.98 -9.92 4.42
N SER A 71 17.13 -9.94 3.41
CA SER A 71 16.56 -11.19 2.85
C SER A 71 16.88 -11.34 1.37
N GLN A 72 17.01 -12.60 0.93
CA GLN A 72 17.12 -12.95 -0.48
C GLN A 72 15.80 -13.50 -0.99
N PRO A 73 15.47 -13.31 -2.28
CA PRO A 73 14.30 -13.94 -2.88
C PRO A 73 14.36 -15.49 -2.77
N PRO A 74 13.20 -16.17 -2.63
CA PRO A 74 11.85 -15.59 -2.75
C PRO A 74 11.41 -14.82 -1.50
N ILE A 75 10.78 -13.64 -1.70
CA ILE A 75 10.16 -12.83 -0.65
C ILE A 75 8.66 -12.77 -0.92
N ARG A 76 7.85 -13.10 0.07
CA ARG A 76 6.39 -13.07 -0.04
C ARG A 76 5.81 -12.64 1.30
N ILE A 77 5.60 -11.33 1.45
CA ILE A 77 5.23 -10.70 2.72
C ILE A 77 4.06 -9.74 2.55
N ILE A 78 3.35 -9.52 3.66
CA ILE A 78 2.49 -8.35 3.87
C ILE A 78 3.02 -7.51 5.02
N CYS A 79 2.88 -6.20 4.88
CA CYS A 79 3.34 -5.20 5.84
C CYS A 79 2.15 -4.42 6.40
N PRO A 80 1.40 -4.96 7.37
CA PRO A 80 0.29 -4.25 7.98
C PRO A 80 0.77 -3.29 9.05
N GLY A 81 0.39 -2.02 8.97
CA GLY A 81 0.83 -1.06 9.97
C GLY A 81 0.06 0.25 9.96
N ARG A 82 0.28 1.05 11.00
CA ARG A 82 -0.17 2.43 11.07
C ARG A 82 0.79 3.32 10.28
N VAL A 83 0.24 4.30 9.60
CA VAL A 83 0.97 5.30 8.82
C VAL A 83 0.44 6.68 9.12
N TYR A 84 1.25 7.70 8.87
CA TYR A 84 1.00 9.07 9.29
C TYR A 84 1.17 10.03 8.13
N ARG A 85 0.23 10.95 8.00
CA ARG A 85 0.31 12.04 7.00
C ARG A 85 -0.16 13.34 7.64
N ASN A 86 0.56 14.40 7.40
CA ASN A 86 0.25 15.72 7.94
C ASN A 86 -0.89 16.38 7.12
N GLU A 87 -2.05 15.73 7.12
CA GLU A 87 -3.24 16.19 6.43
C GLU A 87 -4.21 16.86 7.40
N ALA A 88 -4.96 17.85 6.91
CA ALA A 88 -6.04 18.46 7.68
C ALA A 88 -7.11 17.42 8.02
N ILE A 89 -7.42 17.28 9.31
CA ILE A 89 -8.43 16.33 9.78
C ILE A 89 -9.81 16.75 9.27
N SER A 90 -10.51 15.81 8.66
CA SER A 90 -11.87 15.97 8.15
C SER A 90 -12.67 14.67 8.35
N TYR A 91 -13.93 14.67 7.93
CA TYR A 91 -14.72 13.43 7.94
C TYR A 91 -14.22 12.37 6.94
N ARG A 92 -13.30 12.71 6.05
CA ARG A 92 -12.71 11.80 5.04
C ARG A 92 -11.24 11.50 5.24
N ALA A 93 -10.52 12.34 6.00
CA ALA A 93 -9.09 12.22 6.19
C ALA A 93 -8.72 12.39 7.66
N HIS A 94 -7.77 11.60 8.12
CA HIS A 94 -7.17 11.72 9.45
C HIS A 94 -5.65 11.73 9.31
N CYS A 95 -4.96 12.31 10.27
CA CYS A 95 -3.50 12.38 10.27
C CYS A 95 -2.81 11.02 10.45
N PHE A 96 -3.55 9.97 10.76
CA PHE A 96 -3.07 8.58 10.71
C PHE A 96 -4.15 7.64 10.21
N PHE A 97 -3.74 6.54 9.59
CA PHE A 97 -4.62 5.45 9.18
C PHE A 97 -3.83 4.12 9.16
N HIS A 98 -4.52 3.02 8.85
CA HIS A 98 -3.88 1.73 8.71
C HIS A 98 -3.73 1.37 7.24
N GLN A 99 -2.57 0.85 6.89
CA GLN A 99 -2.24 0.38 5.55
C GLN A 99 -1.79 -1.07 5.63
N VAL A 100 -2.04 -1.82 4.59
CA VAL A 100 -1.48 -3.16 4.37
C VAL A 100 -0.88 -3.16 2.97
N GLU A 101 0.42 -3.34 2.89
CA GLU A 101 1.12 -3.52 1.61
C GLU A 101 1.56 -4.97 1.46
N ALA A 102 1.66 -5.44 0.24
CA ALA A 102 2.18 -6.77 -0.08
C ALA A 102 3.39 -6.65 -1.01
N LEU A 103 4.40 -7.46 -0.76
CA LEU A 103 5.57 -7.60 -1.62
C LEU A 103 5.74 -9.07 -2.01
N TYR A 104 5.84 -9.32 -3.30
CA TYR A 104 6.16 -10.64 -3.84
C TYR A 104 7.32 -10.52 -4.82
N VAL A 105 8.46 -11.11 -4.47
CA VAL A 105 9.67 -11.17 -5.29
C VAL A 105 10.04 -12.63 -5.48
N ASP A 106 10.01 -13.09 -6.71
CA ASP A 106 10.39 -14.45 -7.07
C ASP A 106 10.75 -14.51 -8.56
N LYS A 107 11.25 -15.67 -9.02
CA LYS A 107 11.45 -15.93 -10.46
C LYS A 107 10.09 -16.03 -11.14
N ASP A 108 10.04 -15.50 -12.37
CA ASP A 108 8.88 -15.59 -13.28
C ASP A 108 7.58 -14.94 -12.75
N VAL A 109 7.66 -14.10 -11.68
CA VAL A 109 6.50 -13.30 -11.21
C VAL A 109 6.16 -12.25 -12.26
N SER A 110 4.88 -12.15 -12.57
CA SER A 110 4.35 -11.31 -13.63
C SER A 110 3.23 -10.38 -13.16
N PHE A 111 2.87 -9.41 -13.99
CA PHE A 111 1.70 -8.56 -13.76
C PHE A 111 0.38 -9.36 -13.70
N THR A 112 0.35 -10.54 -14.34
CA THR A 112 -0.80 -11.46 -14.26
C THR A 112 -0.96 -12.02 -12.84
N ASP A 113 0.15 -12.34 -12.17
CA ASP A 113 0.12 -12.82 -10.77
C ASP A 113 -0.40 -11.73 -9.84
N LEU A 114 0.06 -10.48 -10.02
CA LEU A 114 -0.48 -9.33 -9.29
C LEU A 114 -2.01 -9.22 -9.48
N LYS A 115 -2.49 -9.29 -10.72
CA LYS A 115 -3.91 -9.21 -11.03
C LYS A 115 -4.71 -10.35 -10.38
N GLN A 116 -4.19 -11.56 -10.37
CA GLN A 116 -4.85 -12.72 -9.76
C GLN A 116 -4.94 -12.58 -8.24
N VAL A 117 -3.86 -12.18 -7.58
CA VAL A 117 -3.83 -11.95 -6.13
C VAL A 117 -4.82 -10.86 -5.74
N LEU A 118 -4.85 -9.74 -6.47
CA LEU A 118 -5.77 -8.63 -6.22
C LEU A 118 -7.23 -9.02 -6.47
N LEU A 119 -7.52 -9.82 -7.51
CA LEU A 119 -8.87 -10.31 -7.78
C LEU A 119 -9.36 -11.24 -6.66
N LEU A 120 -8.51 -12.18 -6.22
CA LEU A 120 -8.84 -13.09 -5.14
C LEU A 120 -9.08 -12.33 -3.85
N PHE A 121 -8.19 -11.40 -3.51
CA PHE A 121 -8.36 -10.52 -2.36
C PHE A 121 -9.68 -9.74 -2.42
N ALA A 122 -10.01 -9.15 -3.57
CA ALA A 122 -11.24 -8.38 -3.75
C ALA A 122 -12.49 -9.25 -3.57
N LYS A 123 -12.49 -10.46 -4.09
CA LYS A 123 -13.61 -11.41 -3.92
C LYS A 123 -13.79 -11.87 -2.49
N GLU A 124 -12.72 -12.23 -1.81
CA GLU A 124 -12.74 -12.63 -0.40
C GLU A 124 -13.24 -11.51 0.53
N MET A 125 -12.84 -10.25 0.24
CA MET A 125 -13.23 -9.10 1.06
C MET A 125 -14.62 -8.56 0.76
N PHE A 126 -15.06 -8.60 -0.50
CA PHE A 126 -16.26 -7.86 -0.96
C PHE A 126 -17.31 -8.76 -1.61
N GLY A 127 -17.04 -10.05 -1.75
CA GLY A 127 -17.94 -11.07 -2.29
C GLY A 127 -17.56 -11.55 -3.70
N GLU A 128 -18.01 -12.76 -4.02
CA GLU A 128 -17.64 -13.49 -5.25
C GLU A 128 -17.96 -12.75 -6.56
N ASP A 129 -19.01 -11.91 -6.56
CA ASP A 129 -19.42 -11.14 -7.74
C ASP A 129 -18.58 -9.89 -7.96
N THR A 130 -17.59 -9.60 -7.09
CA THR A 130 -16.74 -8.43 -7.19
C THR A 130 -15.88 -8.49 -8.45
N LYS A 131 -15.92 -7.42 -9.23
CA LYS A 131 -15.07 -7.21 -10.41
C LYS A 131 -14.00 -6.19 -10.10
N ILE A 132 -12.84 -6.36 -10.70
CA ILE A 132 -11.74 -5.40 -10.61
C ILE A 132 -11.44 -4.80 -11.98
N ARG A 133 -10.96 -3.55 -11.95
CA ARG A 133 -10.40 -2.85 -13.12
C ARG A 133 -9.06 -2.27 -12.73
N LEU A 134 -8.02 -2.58 -13.48
CA LEU A 134 -6.71 -1.96 -13.31
C LEU A 134 -6.59 -0.79 -14.30
N ARG A 135 -6.23 0.38 -13.80
CA ARG A 135 -5.96 1.59 -14.58
C ARG A 135 -4.48 1.91 -14.49
N PRO A 136 -3.80 2.17 -15.63
CA PRO A 136 -2.41 2.63 -15.57
C PRO A 136 -2.26 3.84 -14.65
N SER A 137 -1.20 3.84 -13.86
CA SER A 137 -0.85 4.92 -12.95
C SER A 137 0.66 5.07 -12.85
N TYR A 138 1.14 6.05 -12.11
CA TYR A 138 2.55 6.27 -11.87
C TYR A 138 2.84 6.31 -10.37
N PHE A 139 3.88 5.59 -9.97
CA PHE A 139 4.47 5.68 -8.63
C PHE A 139 6.00 5.65 -8.77
N PRO A 140 6.76 6.40 -7.94
CA PRO A 140 8.21 6.48 -8.05
C PRO A 140 8.93 5.13 -7.96
N PHE A 141 8.34 4.16 -7.27
CA PHE A 141 8.96 2.88 -6.88
C PHE A 141 8.38 1.66 -7.61
N THR A 142 7.50 1.84 -8.59
CA THR A 142 6.90 0.73 -9.35
C THR A 142 6.88 0.99 -10.86
N GLU A 143 7.17 -0.05 -11.66
CA GLU A 143 7.11 -0.02 -13.12
C GLU A 143 6.91 -1.46 -13.65
N PRO A 144 5.80 -1.79 -14.36
CA PRO A 144 4.66 -0.92 -14.63
C PRO A 144 3.78 -0.72 -13.38
N SER A 145 3.01 0.37 -13.37
CA SER A 145 2.15 0.73 -12.24
C SER A 145 0.69 0.80 -12.61
N ALA A 146 -0.17 0.40 -11.69
CA ALA A 146 -1.62 0.50 -11.87
C ALA A 146 -2.35 0.75 -10.54
N GLU A 147 -3.46 1.45 -10.64
CA GLU A 147 -4.45 1.55 -9.56
C GLU A 147 -5.57 0.54 -9.80
N MET A 148 -6.09 -0.04 -8.73
CA MET A 148 -7.20 -0.98 -8.78
C MET A 148 -8.50 -0.32 -8.33
N ASP A 149 -9.51 -0.36 -9.20
CA ASP A 149 -10.90 -0.09 -8.84
C ASP A 149 -11.62 -1.42 -8.60
N ILE A 150 -12.58 -1.41 -7.68
CA ILE A 150 -13.52 -2.52 -7.45
C ILE A 150 -14.94 -2.09 -7.79
N SER A 151 -15.76 -3.01 -8.27
CA SER A 151 -17.19 -2.74 -8.47
C SER A 151 -17.86 -2.40 -7.13
N CYS A 152 -18.76 -1.44 -7.15
CA CYS A 152 -19.49 -1.04 -5.95
C CYS A 152 -20.30 -2.20 -5.39
N ASN A 153 -20.00 -2.63 -4.17
CA ASN A 153 -20.68 -3.74 -3.50
C ASN A 153 -22.12 -3.42 -3.07
N ILE A 154 -22.49 -2.14 -3.00
CA ILE A 154 -23.85 -1.72 -2.63
C ILE A 154 -24.81 -1.88 -3.81
N CYS A 155 -24.39 -1.51 -5.03
CA CYS A 155 -25.24 -1.56 -6.20
C CYS A 155 -24.84 -2.62 -7.23
N GLY A 156 -23.85 -3.45 -6.93
CA GLY A 156 -23.36 -4.48 -7.86
C GLY A 156 -22.82 -3.92 -9.18
N GLY A 157 -22.21 -2.72 -9.13
CA GLY A 157 -21.69 -2.07 -10.33
C GLY A 157 -22.69 -1.33 -11.21
N LYS A 158 -23.96 -1.19 -10.78
CA LYS A 158 -25.02 -0.52 -11.56
C LYS A 158 -24.97 1.01 -11.48
N GLY A 159 -24.25 1.55 -10.53
CA GLY A 159 -24.26 2.97 -10.23
C GLY A 159 -25.31 3.36 -9.18
N CYS A 160 -24.88 4.04 -8.12
CA CYS A 160 -25.76 4.55 -7.06
C CYS A 160 -25.18 5.85 -6.48
N PRO A 161 -25.94 6.60 -5.66
CA PRO A 161 -25.44 7.83 -5.05
C PRO A 161 -24.15 7.62 -4.21
N PHE A 162 -23.99 6.46 -3.60
CA PHE A 162 -22.80 6.13 -2.80
C PHE A 162 -21.53 6.10 -3.65
N CYS A 163 -21.55 5.41 -4.79
CA CYS A 163 -20.44 5.37 -5.74
C CYS A 163 -20.48 6.53 -6.76
N LYS A 164 -21.27 7.59 -6.51
CA LYS A 164 -21.44 8.73 -7.42
C LYS A 164 -21.83 8.30 -8.85
N HIS A 165 -22.66 7.27 -8.95
CA HIS A 165 -23.15 6.69 -10.20
C HIS A 165 -22.06 6.10 -11.13
N THR A 166 -20.87 5.81 -10.61
CA THR A 166 -19.78 5.22 -11.40
C THR A 166 -19.82 3.69 -11.45
N GLY A 167 -20.58 3.05 -10.54
CA GLY A 167 -20.57 1.58 -10.42
C GLY A 167 -19.30 1.11 -9.74
#